data_90e5add55ae1b6490d808f7bf29d3b2e
#
_entry.id   90e5add55ae1b6490d808f7bf29d3b2e
#
_cell.length_a   1.000
_cell.length_b   1.000
_cell.length_c   1.000
_cell.angle_alpha   90.00
_cell.angle_beta   90.00
_cell.angle_gamma   90.00
#
_symmetry.space_group_name_H-M   'P 1'
#
loop_
_entity.id
_entity.type
_entity.pdbx_description
1 polymer ?
#
loop_
_entity_poly.entity_id
_entity_poly.type
_entity_poly.pdbx_seq_one_letter_code
_entity_poly.pdbx_strand_id
1 'polypeptide(L)'
;MKIGKFKIGKPNVFVIAEIGNNHNGSLQLALEMVDAAIDAGADCVKFQMRNMASVYRKKSLDKQGEDLGTEYILDLLQRFQLSTDEHREVAEYCTSKGILYMCTPWDSSSVDTLEKFKIPAYKVASADLTNLPLIDHLVTTKKPLILSTGMSTESEIQVTVDFLNKREASYVLLHCNSTYPAPFHDINLNW
;
A
#
# COMPACT_ATOMS: atom_id res chain seq x y z
N MET A 1 12.85 2.79 13.46
CA MET A 1 11.38 2.74 13.33
C MET A 1 10.88 1.39 13.82
N LYS A 2 9.62 1.29 14.29
CA LYS A 2 9.00 0.03 14.73
C LYS A 2 7.66 -0.15 14.01
N ILE A 3 7.40 -1.36 13.48
CA ILE A 3 6.14 -1.75 12.84
C ILE A 3 5.60 -2.99 13.57
N GLY A 4 4.50 -2.84 14.27
CA GLY A 4 4.00 -3.89 15.15
C GLY A 4 5.09 -4.35 16.15
N LYS A 5 5.39 -5.63 16.16
CA LYS A 5 6.46 -6.22 17.01
C LYS A 5 7.88 -6.08 16.41
N PHE A 6 8.02 -5.69 15.15
CA PHE A 6 9.29 -5.68 14.42
C PHE A 6 10.02 -4.34 14.57
N LYS A 7 11.33 -4.40 14.83
CA LYS A 7 12.23 -3.25 14.76
C LYS A 7 12.84 -3.22 13.36
N ILE A 8 12.54 -2.16 12.60
CA ILE A 8 13.03 -1.99 11.23
C ILE A 8 14.42 -1.38 11.25
N GLY A 9 15.33 -1.97 10.49
CA GLY A 9 16.73 -1.58 10.37
C GLY A 9 17.67 -2.70 10.76
N LYS A 10 18.97 -2.51 10.45
CA LYS A 10 20.01 -3.53 10.69
C LYS A 10 19.96 -4.09 12.11
N PRO A 11 20.20 -5.40 12.31
CA PRO A 11 20.53 -6.40 11.29
C PRO A 11 19.32 -7.06 10.63
N ASN A 12 18.08 -6.72 11.04
CA ASN A 12 16.86 -7.43 10.61
C ASN A 12 16.29 -6.82 9.32
N VAL A 13 15.94 -7.69 8.39
CA VAL A 13 15.15 -7.35 7.20
C VAL A 13 13.68 -7.60 7.51
N PHE A 14 12.82 -6.68 7.13
CA PHE A 14 11.36 -6.82 7.24
C PHE A 14 10.79 -7.10 5.85
N VAL A 15 10.23 -8.31 5.68
CA VAL A 15 9.76 -8.80 4.39
C VAL A 15 8.26 -8.61 4.28
N ILE A 16 7.82 -7.83 3.28
CA ILE A 16 6.42 -7.59 2.98
C ILE A 16 6.03 -8.33 1.70
N ALA A 17 5.14 -9.31 1.79
CA ALA A 17 4.56 -9.96 0.64
C ALA A 17 3.46 -9.04 0.04
N GLU A 18 3.67 -8.59 -1.19
CA GLU A 18 2.73 -7.74 -1.93
C GLU A 18 1.64 -8.59 -2.57
N ILE A 19 0.51 -8.75 -1.92
CA ILE A 19 -0.66 -9.43 -2.50
C ILE A 19 -1.39 -8.49 -3.45
N GLY A 20 -1.48 -7.20 -3.09
CA GLY A 20 -2.11 -6.19 -3.93
C GLY A 20 -3.55 -6.54 -4.27
N ASN A 21 -3.85 -6.65 -5.57
CA ASN A 21 -5.14 -7.08 -6.11
C ASN A 21 -5.10 -8.49 -6.76
N ASN A 22 -4.03 -9.26 -6.58
CA ASN A 22 -3.86 -10.56 -7.21
C ASN A 22 -4.88 -11.62 -6.76
N HIS A 23 -5.62 -11.34 -5.68
CA HIS A 23 -6.76 -12.14 -5.24
C HIS A 23 -7.98 -12.03 -6.17
N ASN A 24 -7.97 -11.14 -7.17
CA ASN A 24 -9.02 -10.97 -8.20
C ASN A 24 -10.44 -10.81 -7.63
N GLY A 25 -10.59 -10.19 -6.46
CA GLY A 25 -11.88 -10.00 -5.78
C GLY A 25 -12.37 -11.24 -5.01
N SER A 26 -11.56 -12.31 -4.92
CA SER A 26 -11.91 -13.52 -4.17
C SER A 26 -11.31 -13.49 -2.78
N LEU A 27 -12.17 -13.49 -1.75
CA LEU A 27 -11.75 -13.61 -0.35
C LEU A 27 -10.99 -14.92 -0.12
N GLN A 28 -11.50 -16.05 -0.66
CA GLN A 28 -10.85 -17.35 -0.51
C GLN A 28 -9.41 -17.32 -1.04
N LEU A 29 -9.21 -16.78 -2.25
CA LEU A 29 -7.87 -16.65 -2.84
C LEU A 29 -6.99 -15.69 -2.03
N ALA A 30 -7.56 -14.62 -1.46
CA ALA A 30 -6.82 -13.72 -0.58
C ALA A 30 -6.28 -14.44 0.66
N LEU A 31 -7.08 -15.30 1.29
CA LEU A 31 -6.67 -16.10 2.46
C LEU A 31 -5.59 -17.14 2.08
N GLU A 32 -5.74 -17.82 0.93
CA GLU A 32 -4.72 -18.73 0.41
C GLU A 32 -3.37 -18.02 0.15
N MET A 33 -3.42 -16.80 -0.38
CA MET A 33 -2.22 -15.98 -0.58
C MET A 33 -1.57 -15.56 0.74
N VAL A 34 -2.37 -15.32 1.78
CA VAL A 34 -1.84 -15.08 3.14
C VAL A 34 -1.09 -16.31 3.65
N ASP A 35 -1.68 -17.51 3.52
CA ASP A 35 -1.02 -18.75 3.93
C ASP A 35 0.28 -18.98 3.15
N ALA A 36 0.28 -18.77 1.84
CA ALA A 36 1.48 -18.88 1.01
C ALA A 36 2.57 -17.88 1.43
N ALA A 37 2.20 -16.66 1.82
CA ALA A 37 3.14 -15.67 2.32
C ALA A 37 3.76 -16.09 3.68
N ILE A 38 2.97 -16.71 4.55
CA ILE A 38 3.43 -17.27 5.83
C ILE A 38 4.43 -18.39 5.58
N ASP A 39 4.10 -19.34 4.71
CA ASP A 39 4.95 -20.48 4.35
C ASP A 39 6.28 -20.01 3.71
N ALA A 40 6.25 -18.90 2.98
CA ALA A 40 7.44 -18.25 2.42
C ALA A 40 8.26 -17.45 3.45
N GLY A 41 7.79 -17.33 4.70
CA GLY A 41 8.48 -16.62 5.78
C GLY A 41 8.37 -15.10 5.73
N ALA A 42 7.31 -14.55 5.10
CA ALA A 42 7.05 -13.11 5.13
C ALA A 42 6.63 -12.63 6.54
N ASP A 43 7.03 -11.41 6.90
CA ASP A 43 6.65 -10.77 8.16
C ASP A 43 5.29 -10.08 8.09
N CYS A 44 4.88 -9.71 6.88
CA CYS A 44 3.69 -8.92 6.61
C CYS A 44 3.12 -9.24 5.23
N VAL A 45 1.80 -9.21 5.11
CA VAL A 45 1.11 -9.17 3.82
C VAL A 45 0.56 -7.77 3.58
N LYS A 46 0.55 -7.33 2.31
CA LYS A 46 0.05 -6.01 1.92
C LYS A 46 -1.01 -6.10 0.82
N PHE A 47 -2.14 -5.47 1.11
CA PHE A 47 -3.27 -5.29 0.21
C PHE A 47 -3.41 -3.85 -0.26
N GLN A 48 -4.47 -3.56 -0.98
CA GLN A 48 -4.83 -2.22 -1.44
C GLN A 48 -6.31 -1.97 -1.15
N MET A 49 -6.65 -0.74 -0.76
CA MET A 49 -8.04 -0.32 -0.54
C MET A 49 -8.27 1.03 -1.19
N ARG A 50 -9.36 1.15 -1.92
CA ARG A 50 -9.78 2.40 -2.55
C ARG A 50 -11.30 2.54 -2.59
N ASN A 51 -11.75 3.76 -2.38
CA ASN A 51 -13.11 4.13 -2.67
C ASN A 51 -13.14 4.68 -4.11
N MET A 52 -13.69 3.89 -5.05
CA MET A 52 -13.70 4.24 -6.47
C MET A 52 -14.32 5.63 -6.72
N ALA A 53 -15.39 5.99 -6.00
CA ALA A 53 -16.03 7.29 -6.16
C ALA A 53 -15.18 8.46 -5.63
N SER A 54 -14.25 8.22 -4.71
CA SER A 54 -13.33 9.24 -4.19
C SER A 54 -12.08 9.39 -5.06
N VAL A 55 -11.60 8.31 -5.66
CA VAL A 55 -10.36 8.30 -6.45
C VAL A 55 -10.59 8.71 -7.90
N TYR A 56 -11.70 8.28 -8.50
CA TYR A 56 -11.96 8.46 -9.94
C TYR A 56 -13.15 9.39 -10.19
N ARG A 57 -13.07 10.14 -11.30
CA ARG A 57 -14.15 11.00 -11.72
C ARG A 57 -15.35 10.16 -12.14
N LYS A 58 -16.58 10.57 -11.77
CA LYS A 58 -17.82 9.88 -12.14
C LYS A 58 -17.90 9.59 -13.65
N LYS A 59 -17.50 10.57 -14.49
CA LYS A 59 -17.48 10.40 -15.95
C LYS A 59 -16.59 9.25 -16.42
N SER A 60 -15.51 8.96 -15.70
CA SER A 60 -14.60 7.84 -16.01
C SER A 60 -15.17 6.51 -15.53
N LEU A 61 -15.87 6.50 -14.39
CA LEU A 61 -16.52 5.31 -13.87
C LEU A 61 -17.70 4.83 -14.71
N ASP A 62 -18.35 5.76 -15.42
CA ASP A 62 -19.50 5.45 -16.30
C ASP A 62 -19.08 4.91 -17.69
N LYS A 63 -17.79 4.90 -18.01
CA LYS A 63 -17.23 4.37 -19.26
C LYS A 63 -16.64 2.98 -19.05
N GLN A 64 -17.12 2.01 -19.82
CA GLN A 64 -16.50 0.68 -19.86
C GLN A 64 -15.15 0.74 -20.60
N GLY A 65 -14.14 0.09 -20.02
CA GLY A 65 -12.85 -0.11 -20.67
C GLY A 65 -11.95 1.13 -20.72
N GLU A 66 -12.12 2.11 -19.84
CA GLU A 66 -11.18 3.25 -19.79
C GLU A 66 -9.81 2.77 -19.28
N ASP A 67 -8.83 2.82 -20.19
CA ASP A 67 -7.43 2.51 -19.90
C ASP A 67 -6.80 3.67 -19.12
N LEU A 68 -6.22 3.38 -17.97
CA LEU A 68 -5.50 4.32 -17.13
C LEU A 68 -4.01 4.40 -17.48
N GLY A 69 -3.61 3.93 -18.66
CA GLY A 69 -2.21 3.95 -19.13
C GLY A 69 -1.31 2.90 -18.47
N THR A 70 -1.89 2.00 -17.69
CA THR A 70 -1.30 0.78 -17.17
C THR A 70 -2.28 -0.35 -17.49
N GLU A 71 -1.95 -1.60 -17.28
CA GLU A 71 -2.87 -2.74 -17.51
C GLU A 71 -4.15 -2.72 -16.63
N TYR A 72 -4.42 -1.57 -15.99
CA TYR A 72 -5.56 -1.36 -15.11
C TYR A 72 -6.71 -0.70 -15.87
N ILE A 73 -7.72 -1.47 -16.17
CA ILE A 73 -9.01 -1.01 -16.64
C ILE A 73 -9.89 -0.73 -15.40
N LEU A 74 -10.59 0.39 -15.35
CA LEU A 74 -11.36 0.80 -14.16
C LEU A 74 -12.42 -0.22 -13.71
N ASP A 75 -13.06 -0.89 -14.66
CA ASP A 75 -14.02 -1.96 -14.38
C ASP A 75 -13.36 -3.20 -13.75
N LEU A 76 -12.12 -3.54 -14.14
CA LEU A 76 -11.33 -4.59 -13.50
C LEU A 76 -10.94 -4.20 -12.08
N LEU A 77 -10.50 -2.95 -11.88
CA LEU A 77 -10.19 -2.45 -10.55
C LEU A 77 -11.39 -2.51 -9.62
N GLN A 78 -12.57 -2.15 -10.13
CA GLN A 78 -13.81 -2.23 -9.35
C GLN A 78 -14.18 -3.68 -9.02
N ARG A 79 -14.06 -4.58 -9.99
CA ARG A 79 -14.39 -6.01 -9.83
C ARG A 79 -13.43 -6.75 -8.92
N PHE A 80 -12.15 -6.33 -8.90
CA PHE A 80 -11.11 -7.02 -8.15
C PHE A 80 -10.91 -6.47 -6.73
N GLN A 81 -11.77 -5.57 -6.26
CA GLN A 81 -11.72 -5.13 -4.88
C GLN A 81 -12.38 -6.14 -3.95
N LEU A 82 -11.79 -6.28 -2.76
CA LEU A 82 -12.49 -6.82 -1.60
C LEU A 82 -13.38 -5.72 -1.00
N SER A 83 -14.52 -6.10 -0.48
CA SER A 83 -15.36 -5.22 0.34
C SER A 83 -14.66 -4.89 1.67
N THR A 84 -15.18 -3.88 2.36
CA THR A 84 -14.67 -3.52 3.71
C THR A 84 -14.75 -4.68 4.70
N ASP A 85 -15.80 -5.50 4.62
CA ASP A 85 -15.99 -6.64 5.52
C ASP A 85 -15.01 -7.76 5.19
N GLU A 86 -14.77 -8.05 3.92
CA GLU A 86 -13.75 -9.01 3.49
C GLU A 86 -12.34 -8.56 3.87
N HIS A 87 -12.01 -7.27 3.74
CA HIS A 87 -10.73 -6.74 4.24
C HIS A 87 -10.58 -6.92 5.75
N ARG A 88 -11.66 -6.75 6.51
CA ARG A 88 -11.67 -7.01 7.97
C ARG A 88 -11.41 -8.47 8.25
N GLU A 89 -12.08 -9.38 7.55
CA GLU A 89 -11.90 -10.82 7.69
C GLU A 89 -10.46 -11.25 7.39
N VAL A 90 -9.86 -10.73 6.33
CA VAL A 90 -8.44 -10.95 6.03
C VAL A 90 -7.53 -10.44 7.14
N ALA A 91 -7.79 -9.23 7.68
CA ALA A 91 -6.99 -8.66 8.77
C ALA A 91 -7.09 -9.48 10.07
N GLU A 92 -8.28 -9.97 10.40
CA GLU A 92 -8.52 -10.87 11.53
C GLU A 92 -7.83 -12.23 11.32
N TYR A 93 -7.91 -12.78 10.10
CA TYR A 93 -7.20 -14.00 9.72
C TYR A 93 -5.69 -13.84 9.88
N CYS A 94 -5.10 -12.77 9.35
CA CYS A 94 -3.67 -12.47 9.53
C CYS A 94 -3.29 -12.40 11.02
N THR A 95 -4.13 -11.76 11.83
CA THR A 95 -3.92 -11.69 13.28
C THR A 95 -3.92 -13.08 13.92
N SER A 96 -4.87 -13.95 13.55
CA SER A 96 -4.97 -15.33 14.07
C SER A 96 -3.77 -16.19 13.71
N LYS A 97 -3.17 -15.91 12.54
CA LYS A 97 -1.98 -16.61 12.03
C LYS A 97 -0.65 -15.99 12.49
N GLY A 98 -0.69 -14.81 13.13
CA GLY A 98 0.51 -14.14 13.66
C GLY A 98 1.35 -13.38 12.65
N ILE A 99 0.84 -13.18 11.41
CA ILE A 99 1.44 -12.32 10.39
C ILE A 99 0.81 -10.92 10.44
N LEU A 100 1.58 -9.87 10.09
CA LEU A 100 1.04 -8.52 10.04
C LEU A 100 0.22 -8.30 8.77
N TYR A 101 -0.90 -7.60 8.92
CA TYR A 101 -1.69 -7.08 7.81
C TYR A 101 -1.38 -5.61 7.60
N MET A 102 -1.08 -5.21 6.37
CA MET A 102 -0.92 -3.83 5.93
C MET A 102 -1.76 -3.56 4.69
N CYS A 103 -2.04 -2.30 4.45
CA CYS A 103 -2.78 -1.88 3.27
C CYS A 103 -2.24 -0.57 2.71
N THR A 104 -2.36 -0.40 1.40
CA THR A 104 -2.19 0.88 0.70
C THR A 104 -3.56 1.51 0.55
N PRO A 105 -3.92 2.57 1.30
CA PRO A 105 -5.10 3.36 1.00
C PRO A 105 -4.83 4.28 -0.19
N TRP A 106 -5.82 4.45 -1.07
CA TRP A 106 -5.75 5.35 -2.21
C TRP A 106 -6.55 6.64 -1.99
N ASP A 107 -7.19 6.78 -0.85
CA ASP A 107 -8.01 7.94 -0.46
C ASP A 107 -8.19 8.02 1.06
N SER A 108 -8.64 9.19 1.53
CA SER A 108 -8.82 9.46 2.95
C SER A 108 -9.90 8.58 3.59
N SER A 109 -10.98 8.24 2.87
CA SER A 109 -12.03 7.37 3.43
C SER A 109 -11.56 5.93 3.63
N SER A 110 -10.63 5.47 2.80
CA SER A 110 -9.92 4.20 2.98
C SER A 110 -9.01 4.22 4.21
N VAL A 111 -8.33 5.35 4.50
CA VAL A 111 -7.56 5.52 5.75
C VAL A 111 -8.47 5.38 6.97
N ASP A 112 -9.60 6.10 7.00
CA ASP A 112 -10.56 6.07 8.11
C ASP A 112 -11.14 4.66 8.34
N THR A 113 -11.31 3.91 7.26
CA THR A 113 -11.78 2.52 7.33
C THR A 113 -10.71 1.61 7.92
N LEU A 114 -9.46 1.73 7.45
CA LEU A 114 -8.32 0.92 7.90
C LEU A 114 -7.94 1.20 9.37
N GLU A 115 -8.21 2.40 9.88
CA GLU A 115 -8.00 2.70 11.30
C GLU A 115 -8.83 1.78 12.23
N LYS A 116 -10.01 1.34 11.77
CA LYS A 116 -10.87 0.39 12.50
C LYS A 116 -10.26 -1.01 12.59
N PHE A 117 -9.34 -1.36 11.68
CA PHE A 117 -8.66 -2.66 11.65
C PHE A 117 -7.38 -2.69 12.48
N LYS A 118 -6.98 -1.54 13.07
CA LYS A 118 -5.78 -1.41 13.92
C LYS A 118 -4.49 -1.83 13.20
N ILE A 119 -4.38 -1.53 11.90
CA ILE A 119 -3.17 -1.86 11.13
C ILE A 119 -1.92 -1.19 11.72
N PRO A 120 -0.73 -1.84 11.61
CA PRO A 120 0.47 -1.38 12.31
C PRO A 120 1.20 -0.24 11.62
N ALA A 121 0.99 -0.04 10.33
CA ALA A 121 1.64 0.96 9.48
C ALA A 121 0.87 1.13 8.17
N TYR A 122 1.16 2.19 7.43
CA TYR A 122 0.57 2.47 6.13
C TYR A 122 1.60 2.41 5.01
N LYS A 123 1.18 1.94 3.84
CA LYS A 123 1.94 2.03 2.60
C LYS A 123 1.39 3.18 1.77
N VAL A 124 2.29 4.01 1.24
CA VAL A 124 1.98 5.05 0.26
C VAL A 124 2.49 4.59 -1.11
N ALA A 125 1.61 4.53 -2.10
CA ALA A 125 1.97 4.14 -3.47
C ALA A 125 2.89 5.19 -4.12
N SER A 126 3.67 4.79 -5.13
CA SER A 126 4.52 5.72 -5.89
C SER A 126 3.71 6.87 -6.50
N ALA A 127 2.50 6.58 -6.99
CA ALA A 127 1.60 7.59 -7.56
C ALA A 127 1.10 8.63 -6.55
N ASP A 128 1.13 8.31 -5.25
CA ASP A 128 0.65 9.18 -4.17
C ASP A 128 1.78 9.83 -3.38
N LEU A 129 3.04 9.68 -3.79
CA LEU A 129 4.16 10.30 -3.06
C LEU A 129 4.02 11.83 -2.99
N THR A 130 3.47 12.44 -4.04
CA THR A 130 3.24 13.89 -4.12
C THR A 130 1.83 14.31 -3.67
N ASN A 131 0.99 13.34 -3.27
CA ASN A 131 -0.36 13.60 -2.76
C ASN A 131 -0.30 14.04 -1.28
N LEU A 132 0.21 15.26 -1.06
CA LEU A 132 0.40 15.78 0.29
C LEU A 132 -0.88 15.80 1.13
N PRO A 133 -2.09 16.06 0.59
CA PRO A 133 -3.33 15.96 1.36
C PRO A 133 -3.57 14.54 1.93
N LEU A 134 -3.34 13.48 1.15
CA LEU A 134 -3.47 12.11 1.63
C LEU A 134 -2.38 11.79 2.67
N ILE A 135 -1.14 12.22 2.41
CA ILE A 135 -0.02 12.02 3.35
C ILE A 135 -0.27 12.77 4.66
N ASP A 136 -0.84 13.97 4.61
CA ASP A 136 -1.21 14.73 5.82
C ASP A 136 -2.22 13.97 6.67
N HIS A 137 -3.26 13.42 6.03
CA HIS A 137 -4.24 12.57 6.69
C HIS A 137 -3.59 11.35 7.33
N LEU A 138 -2.71 10.66 6.61
CA LEU A 138 -1.96 9.50 7.12
C LEU A 138 -1.09 9.86 8.34
N VAL A 139 -0.43 11.02 8.33
CA VAL A 139 0.40 11.48 9.45
C VAL A 139 -0.43 11.68 10.72
N THR A 140 -1.70 12.11 10.60
CA THR A 140 -2.58 12.26 11.78
C THR A 140 -2.82 10.96 12.53
N THR A 141 -2.67 9.81 11.88
CA THR A 141 -2.80 8.49 12.51
C THR A 141 -1.65 8.14 13.46
N LYS A 142 -0.53 8.89 13.39
CA LYS A 142 0.71 8.67 14.14
C LYS A 142 1.35 7.29 13.92
N LYS A 143 0.97 6.60 12.86
CA LYS A 143 1.53 5.31 12.46
C LYS A 143 2.71 5.49 11.50
N PRO A 144 3.66 4.54 11.47
CA PRO A 144 4.74 4.56 10.51
C PRO A 144 4.23 4.52 9.07
N LEU A 145 4.90 5.26 8.18
CA LEU A 145 4.61 5.31 6.75
C LEU A 145 5.74 4.66 5.96
N ILE A 146 5.39 3.84 4.98
CA ILE A 146 6.31 3.23 4.03
C ILE A 146 5.99 3.82 2.66
N LEU A 147 6.89 4.67 2.12
CA LEU A 147 6.61 5.41 0.89
C LEU A 147 7.45 4.87 -0.27
N SER A 148 6.79 4.56 -1.39
CA SER A 148 7.43 4.20 -2.66
C SER A 148 7.76 5.45 -3.47
N THR A 149 8.93 5.47 -4.12
CA THR A 149 9.47 6.64 -4.85
C THR A 149 9.52 6.47 -6.36
N GLY A 150 8.99 5.37 -6.90
CA GLY A 150 9.21 4.93 -8.29
C GLY A 150 8.62 5.82 -9.39
N MET A 151 7.76 6.79 -9.07
CA MET A 151 7.15 7.71 -10.05
C MET A 151 7.54 9.17 -9.82
N SER A 152 8.55 9.42 -8.99
CA SER A 152 8.88 10.78 -8.56
C SER A 152 10.34 11.12 -8.88
N THR A 153 10.56 12.40 -9.16
CA THR A 153 11.89 12.99 -9.25
C THR A 153 12.49 13.19 -7.85
N GLU A 154 13.79 13.37 -7.77
CA GLU A 154 14.49 13.66 -6.51
C GLU A 154 13.92 14.91 -5.82
N SER A 155 13.60 15.95 -6.59
CA SER A 155 13.02 17.18 -6.05
C SER A 155 11.63 16.96 -5.44
N GLU A 156 10.80 16.13 -6.05
CA GLU A 156 9.48 15.78 -5.51
C GLU A 156 9.60 14.93 -4.24
N ILE A 157 10.54 13.99 -4.22
CA ILE A 157 10.85 13.21 -3.02
C ILE A 157 11.28 14.13 -1.89
N GLN A 158 12.17 15.12 -2.17
CA GLN A 158 12.64 16.06 -1.16
C GLN A 158 11.51 16.91 -0.58
N VAL A 159 10.56 17.38 -1.42
CA VAL A 159 9.38 18.12 -0.95
C VAL A 159 8.56 17.27 0.03
N THR A 160 8.34 16.00 -0.29
CA THR A 160 7.60 15.08 0.58
C THR A 160 8.37 14.78 1.88
N VAL A 161 9.69 14.60 1.79
CA VAL A 161 10.55 14.40 2.95
C VAL A 161 10.50 15.60 3.89
N ASP A 162 10.62 16.81 3.35
CA ASP A 162 10.54 18.05 4.14
C ASP A 162 9.17 18.21 4.81
N PHE A 163 8.10 17.83 4.09
CA PHE A 163 6.74 17.83 4.62
C PHE A 163 6.57 16.87 5.79
N LEU A 164 7.10 15.65 5.68
CA LEU A 164 7.05 14.62 6.73
C LEU A 164 7.92 15.01 7.94
N ASN A 165 9.11 15.54 7.69
CA ASN A 165 10.02 15.99 8.77
C ASN A 165 9.42 17.15 9.59
N LYS A 166 8.77 18.11 8.94
CA LYS A 166 8.05 19.21 9.64
C LYS A 166 6.92 18.72 10.54
N ARG A 167 6.42 17.50 10.30
CA ARG A 167 5.33 16.87 11.06
C ARG A 167 5.84 15.81 12.04
N GLU A 168 7.15 15.65 12.14
CA GLU A 168 7.80 14.63 12.98
C GLU A 168 7.26 13.22 12.70
N ALA A 169 6.90 12.95 11.44
CA ALA A 169 6.34 11.67 11.02
C ALA A 169 7.41 10.57 11.07
N SER A 170 7.00 9.37 11.44
CA SER A 170 7.85 8.19 11.36
C SER A 170 7.68 7.56 9.98
N TYR A 171 8.74 7.51 9.18
CA TYR A 171 8.65 6.98 7.81
C TYR A 171 9.93 6.29 7.34
N VAL A 172 9.80 5.55 6.23
CA VAL A 172 10.89 4.98 5.44
C VAL A 172 10.56 5.12 3.95
N LEU A 173 11.57 5.44 3.16
CA LEU A 173 11.48 5.45 1.70
C LEU A 173 11.89 4.09 1.14
N LEU A 174 11.21 3.65 0.09
CA LEU A 174 11.57 2.48 -0.69
C LEU A 174 12.13 2.92 -2.05
N HIS A 175 13.26 2.37 -2.42
CA HIS A 175 13.73 2.44 -3.81
C HIS A 175 12.82 1.57 -4.68
N CYS A 176 12.10 2.19 -5.60
CA CYS A 176 11.11 1.54 -6.46
C CYS A 176 11.30 1.96 -7.91
N ASN A 177 10.99 1.03 -8.82
CA ASN A 177 10.80 1.30 -10.23
C ASN A 177 9.34 1.00 -10.58
N SER A 178 8.68 1.85 -11.38
CA SER A 178 7.27 1.69 -11.78
C SER A 178 7.11 0.92 -13.09
N THR A 179 8.14 0.24 -13.54
CA THR A 179 8.10 -0.72 -14.66
C THR A 179 8.06 -2.15 -14.10
N TYR A 180 7.18 -2.98 -14.63
CA TYR A 180 6.98 -4.36 -14.17
C TYR A 180 7.19 -5.36 -15.31
N PRO A 181 8.22 -6.25 -15.24
CA PRO A 181 9.27 -6.27 -14.22
C PRO A 181 10.25 -5.11 -14.37
N ALA A 182 10.86 -4.67 -13.26
CA ALA A 182 11.89 -3.64 -13.29
C ALA A 182 13.16 -4.16 -14.00
N PRO A 183 13.69 -3.46 -15.02
CA PRO A 183 14.96 -3.83 -15.65
C PRO A 183 16.11 -3.75 -14.64
N PHE A 184 17.02 -4.72 -14.64
CA PHE A 184 18.14 -4.76 -13.69
C PHE A 184 19.05 -3.52 -13.75
N HIS A 185 19.20 -2.91 -14.96
CA HIS A 185 20.02 -1.72 -15.13
C HIS A 185 19.42 -0.45 -14.51
N ASP A 186 18.12 -0.47 -14.20
CA ASP A 186 17.42 0.65 -13.54
C ASP A 186 17.39 0.49 -12.01
N ILE A 187 17.95 -0.61 -11.49
CA ILE A 187 17.99 -0.86 -10.05
C ILE A 187 19.29 -0.30 -9.47
N ASN A 188 19.19 0.82 -8.76
CA ASN A 188 20.34 1.57 -8.23
C ASN A 188 20.37 1.50 -6.69
N LEU A 189 20.66 0.32 -6.13
CA LEU A 189 20.63 0.10 -4.67
C LEU A 189 21.72 0.84 -3.88
N ASN A 190 22.72 1.37 -4.57
CA ASN A 190 23.83 2.13 -3.94
C ASN A 190 23.67 3.65 -4.07
N TRP A 191 22.57 4.11 -4.62
CA TRP A 191 22.26 5.54 -4.79
C TRP A 191 21.73 6.14 -3.50
#